data_7eb9aa6f1cc9ae9335d8fbe80d5e2d09
#
_entry.id   7eb9aa6f1cc9ae9335d8fbe80d5e2d09
#
_cell.length_a   1.000
_cell.length_b   1.000
_cell.length_c   1.000
_cell.angle_alpha   90.00
_cell.angle_beta   90.00
_cell.angle_gamma   90.00
#
_symmetry.space_group_name_H-M   'P 1'
#
loop_
_entity.id
_entity.type
_entity.pdbx_description
1 polymer ?
#
loop_
_entity_poly.entity_id
_entity_poly.type
_entity_poly.pdbx_seq_one_letter_code
_entity_poly.pdbx_strand_id
1 'polypeptide(L)'
;VEGGLPCAEVTFRTEAAEESIRLMAEQFPDMLVGAGTVLTKEQVDAAAKAGAKFIVSPGFDPEIVDYCLEKEIPVYPGCVSPSEVAQAVKRGLKVVKFFPAEAAGGLNMIKSMAAPYTKMKFMPTGGINAKNLTSYLDFKKIIACGGSWMVNKDMIAAKDWAGITALTKEAVATMLGFKLLHVGVNNASEEVASTESAKFATLLGQDVKVGNSSMFVGSLIEMMKNPGRGTHGHICIQTNYLDRAIYHLEKRGFAFDESSFKYNDKGELTVAYLKDEIAGFAVHFNQK
;
A
#
# COMPACT_ATOMS: atom_id res chain seq x y z
N VAL A 1 -11.68 7.01 7.24
CA VAL A 1 -10.64 8.02 7.53
C VAL A 1 -9.86 7.61 8.78
N GLU A 2 -10.50 7.48 9.96
CA GLU A 2 -9.83 7.11 11.22
C GLU A 2 -9.03 5.80 11.16
N GLY A 3 -9.46 4.86 10.32
CA GLY A 3 -8.74 3.62 10.05
C GLY A 3 -7.48 3.79 9.19
N GLY A 4 -7.28 4.97 8.61
CA GLY A 4 -6.10 5.31 7.81
C GLY A 4 -6.20 4.97 6.32
N LEU A 5 -7.38 4.58 5.78
CA LEU A 5 -7.56 4.41 4.34
C LEU A 5 -7.85 5.76 3.67
N PRO A 6 -7.03 6.14 2.65
CA PRO A 6 -7.19 7.42 1.98
C PRO A 6 -8.14 7.38 0.78
N CYS A 7 -8.71 6.22 0.48
CA CYS A 7 -9.50 5.98 -0.72
C CYS A 7 -10.74 5.14 -0.41
N ALA A 8 -11.87 5.46 -1.05
CA ALA A 8 -13.10 4.66 -1.01
C ALA A 8 -13.78 4.61 -2.38
N GLU A 9 -14.39 3.47 -2.71
CA GLU A 9 -15.27 3.27 -3.86
C GLU A 9 -16.71 3.08 -3.36
N VAL A 10 -17.63 3.98 -3.70
CA VAL A 10 -19.06 3.86 -3.40
C VAL A 10 -19.78 3.29 -4.62
N THR A 11 -20.45 2.14 -4.45
CA THR A 11 -21.10 1.47 -5.59
C THR A 11 -22.49 2.00 -5.87
N PHE A 12 -22.83 2.26 -7.14
CA PHE A 12 -24.14 2.66 -7.64
C PHE A 12 -25.12 1.49 -7.68
N ARG A 13 -25.31 0.82 -6.54
CA ARG A 13 -26.27 -0.29 -6.37
C ARG A 13 -27.55 0.12 -5.66
N THR A 14 -27.57 1.31 -5.09
CA THR A 14 -28.70 1.89 -4.36
C THR A 14 -28.81 3.37 -4.68
N GLU A 15 -29.97 3.96 -4.46
CA GLU A 15 -30.21 5.39 -4.62
C GLU A 15 -29.36 6.27 -3.69
N ALA A 16 -28.84 5.71 -2.60
CA ALA A 16 -28.00 6.41 -1.66
C ALA A 16 -26.56 6.68 -2.17
N ALA A 17 -26.17 6.15 -3.33
CA ALA A 17 -24.79 6.21 -3.81
C ALA A 17 -24.33 7.65 -4.07
N GLU A 18 -25.10 8.44 -4.81
CA GLU A 18 -24.79 9.86 -5.13
C GLU A 18 -24.63 10.68 -3.88
N GLU A 19 -25.60 10.62 -2.97
CA GLU A 19 -25.55 11.36 -1.70
C GLU A 19 -24.37 10.92 -0.80
N SER A 20 -24.08 9.62 -0.76
CA SER A 20 -22.92 9.11 -0.02
C SER A 20 -21.60 9.66 -0.55
N ILE A 21 -21.43 9.70 -1.87
CA ILE A 21 -20.24 10.28 -2.52
C ILE A 21 -20.13 11.77 -2.17
N ARG A 22 -21.24 12.52 -2.30
CA ARG A 22 -21.29 13.96 -2.00
C ARG A 22 -20.85 14.23 -0.58
N LEU A 23 -21.45 13.55 0.40
CA LEU A 23 -21.11 13.71 1.82
C LEU A 23 -19.65 13.37 2.13
N MET A 24 -19.13 12.28 1.54
CA MET A 24 -17.73 11.89 1.72
C MET A 24 -16.78 12.92 1.11
N ALA A 25 -17.04 13.40 -0.11
CA ALA A 25 -16.21 14.37 -0.80
C ALA A 25 -16.20 15.74 -0.08
N GLU A 26 -17.34 16.17 0.47
CA GLU A 26 -17.47 17.43 1.21
C GLU A 26 -16.81 17.36 2.59
N GLN A 27 -17.02 16.27 3.33
CA GLN A 27 -16.53 16.16 4.71
C GLN A 27 -15.05 15.74 4.78
N PHE A 28 -14.55 15.05 3.75
CA PHE A 28 -13.17 14.52 3.71
C PHE A 28 -12.51 14.88 2.37
N PRO A 29 -12.20 16.15 2.11
CA PRO A 29 -11.68 16.61 0.81
C PRO A 29 -10.36 15.96 0.40
N ASP A 30 -9.57 15.50 1.37
CA ASP A 30 -8.32 14.76 1.13
C ASP A 30 -8.53 13.29 0.78
N MET A 31 -9.76 12.77 0.91
CA MET A 31 -10.05 11.39 0.60
C MET A 31 -10.30 11.21 -0.90
N LEU A 32 -9.66 10.23 -1.51
CA LEU A 32 -9.92 9.86 -2.89
C LEU A 32 -11.21 9.04 -2.97
N VAL A 33 -12.32 9.70 -3.24
CA VAL A 33 -13.63 9.06 -3.37
C VAL A 33 -13.92 8.77 -4.84
N GLY A 34 -14.33 7.54 -5.15
CA GLY A 34 -14.75 7.11 -6.48
C GLY A 34 -16.12 6.46 -6.50
N ALA A 35 -16.68 6.33 -7.69
CA ALA A 35 -17.94 5.65 -7.93
C ALA A 35 -17.71 4.28 -8.59
N GLY A 36 -18.29 3.23 -8.01
CA GLY A 36 -18.22 1.87 -8.52
C GLY A 36 -19.56 1.38 -9.05
N THR A 37 -19.52 0.31 -9.83
CA THR A 37 -20.73 -0.28 -10.47
C THR A 37 -21.48 0.76 -11.32
N VAL A 38 -20.73 1.64 -12.00
CA VAL A 38 -21.29 2.63 -12.91
C VAL A 38 -21.54 1.95 -14.25
N LEU A 39 -22.80 2.02 -14.74
CA LEU A 39 -23.28 1.28 -15.89
C LEU A 39 -23.88 2.17 -16.98
N THR A 40 -24.11 3.47 -16.70
CA THR A 40 -24.68 4.42 -17.66
C THR A 40 -23.96 5.76 -17.63
N LYS A 41 -24.11 6.54 -18.72
CA LYS A 41 -23.52 7.90 -18.80
C LYS A 41 -24.12 8.85 -17.76
N GLU A 42 -25.42 8.69 -17.46
CA GLU A 42 -26.12 9.47 -16.43
C GLU A 42 -25.51 9.20 -15.04
N GLN A 43 -25.14 7.94 -14.75
CA GLN A 43 -24.45 7.60 -13.51
C GLN A 43 -23.03 8.18 -13.47
N VAL A 44 -22.31 8.26 -14.59
CA VAL A 44 -21.02 8.95 -14.67
C VAL A 44 -21.21 10.42 -14.32
N ASP A 45 -22.19 11.10 -14.90
CA ASP A 45 -22.48 12.52 -14.64
C ASP A 45 -22.90 12.76 -13.20
N ALA A 46 -23.79 11.93 -12.65
CA ALA A 46 -24.22 12.01 -11.25
C ALA A 46 -23.03 11.81 -10.30
N ALA A 47 -22.19 10.82 -10.54
CA ALA A 47 -20.99 10.56 -9.75
C ALA A 47 -20.01 11.74 -9.77
N ALA A 48 -19.73 12.27 -10.96
CA ALA A 48 -18.81 13.41 -11.13
C ALA A 48 -19.36 14.66 -10.42
N LYS A 49 -20.65 14.95 -10.59
CA LYS A 49 -21.35 16.06 -9.90
C LYS A 49 -21.30 15.91 -8.38
N ALA A 50 -21.44 14.69 -7.86
CA ALA A 50 -21.33 14.40 -6.44
C ALA A 50 -19.89 14.50 -5.89
N GLY A 51 -18.87 14.65 -6.75
CA GLY A 51 -17.48 14.83 -6.35
C GLY A 51 -16.60 13.58 -6.48
N ALA A 52 -17.09 12.51 -7.13
CA ALA A 52 -16.26 11.34 -7.45
C ALA A 52 -15.06 11.74 -8.31
N LYS A 53 -13.88 11.24 -7.95
CA LYS A 53 -12.61 11.51 -8.64
C LYS A 53 -12.25 10.45 -9.66
N PHE A 54 -12.91 9.30 -9.64
CA PHE A 54 -12.73 8.21 -10.60
C PHE A 54 -13.99 7.35 -10.71
N ILE A 55 -14.10 6.67 -11.83
CA ILE A 55 -15.19 5.75 -12.15
C ILE A 55 -14.66 4.32 -12.22
N VAL A 56 -15.45 3.38 -11.72
CA VAL A 56 -15.19 1.94 -11.81
C VAL A 56 -16.42 1.21 -12.31
N SER A 57 -16.28 0.38 -13.34
CA SER A 57 -17.33 -0.47 -13.83
C SER A 57 -17.07 -1.96 -13.59
N PRO A 58 -18.08 -2.81 -13.49
CA PRO A 58 -17.89 -4.25 -13.25
C PRO A 58 -17.34 -5.00 -14.48
N GLY A 59 -17.59 -4.49 -15.67
CA GLY A 59 -17.12 -5.02 -16.94
C GLY A 59 -16.60 -3.92 -17.85
N PHE A 60 -16.06 -4.30 -19.00
CA PHE A 60 -15.58 -3.36 -20.01
C PHE A 60 -16.74 -2.96 -20.95
N ASP A 61 -17.25 -1.76 -20.74
CA ASP A 61 -18.24 -1.15 -21.64
C ASP A 61 -17.55 -0.02 -22.44
N PRO A 62 -17.43 -0.16 -23.78
CA PRO A 62 -16.80 0.85 -24.61
C PRO A 62 -17.44 2.23 -24.51
N GLU A 63 -18.79 2.31 -24.43
CA GLU A 63 -19.48 3.59 -24.36
C GLU A 63 -19.18 4.34 -23.06
N ILE A 64 -19.15 3.64 -21.94
CA ILE A 64 -18.86 4.24 -20.63
C ILE A 64 -17.38 4.65 -20.56
N VAL A 65 -16.48 3.79 -21.05
CA VAL A 65 -15.04 4.10 -21.07
C VAL A 65 -14.76 5.32 -21.94
N ASP A 66 -15.29 5.34 -23.17
CA ASP A 66 -15.07 6.43 -24.10
C ASP A 66 -15.68 7.74 -23.57
N TYR A 67 -16.87 7.70 -22.95
CA TYR A 67 -17.51 8.83 -22.32
C TYR A 67 -16.68 9.39 -21.14
N CYS A 68 -16.14 8.54 -20.28
CA CYS A 68 -15.25 8.98 -19.20
C CYS A 68 -13.98 9.62 -19.73
N LEU A 69 -13.38 9.06 -20.79
CA LEU A 69 -12.18 9.61 -21.42
C LEU A 69 -12.46 10.98 -22.06
N GLU A 70 -13.58 11.15 -22.73
CA GLU A 70 -14.01 12.44 -23.31
C GLU A 70 -14.17 13.52 -22.24
N LYS A 71 -14.65 13.13 -21.06
CA LYS A 71 -14.80 14.03 -19.90
C LYS A 71 -13.55 14.16 -19.03
N GLU A 72 -12.45 13.53 -19.42
CA GLU A 72 -11.20 13.50 -18.65
C GLU A 72 -11.36 12.92 -17.24
N ILE A 73 -12.33 12.03 -17.04
CA ILE A 73 -12.58 11.35 -15.76
C ILE A 73 -11.80 10.03 -15.74
N PRO A 74 -10.90 9.78 -14.77
CA PRO A 74 -10.21 8.50 -14.63
C PRO A 74 -11.21 7.33 -14.54
N VAL A 75 -11.01 6.29 -15.39
CA VAL A 75 -11.90 5.13 -15.44
C VAL A 75 -11.11 3.82 -15.33
N TYR A 76 -11.63 2.90 -14.52
CA TYR A 76 -11.06 1.58 -14.27
C TYR A 76 -12.10 0.49 -14.60
N PRO A 77 -12.24 0.11 -15.89
CA PRO A 77 -13.21 -0.91 -16.30
C PRO A 77 -12.82 -2.31 -15.84
N GLY A 78 -13.82 -3.14 -15.54
CA GLY A 78 -13.63 -4.55 -15.24
C GLY A 78 -13.17 -5.31 -16.48
N CYS A 79 -12.09 -6.10 -16.36
CA CYS A 79 -11.54 -6.93 -17.42
C CYS A 79 -11.12 -8.27 -16.82
N VAL A 80 -11.66 -9.38 -17.36
CA VAL A 80 -11.29 -10.75 -16.98
C VAL A 80 -10.70 -11.56 -18.12
N SER A 81 -10.68 -10.99 -19.32
CA SER A 81 -10.18 -11.65 -20.54
C SER A 81 -9.12 -10.82 -21.25
N PRO A 82 -8.23 -11.45 -22.02
CA PRO A 82 -7.27 -10.75 -22.87
C PRO A 82 -7.93 -9.79 -23.86
N SER A 83 -9.12 -10.13 -24.38
CA SER A 83 -9.83 -9.28 -25.33
C SER A 83 -10.27 -7.95 -24.72
N GLU A 84 -10.75 -7.97 -23.47
CA GLU A 84 -11.16 -6.76 -22.75
C GLU A 84 -9.92 -5.91 -22.39
N VAL A 85 -8.84 -6.53 -21.95
CA VAL A 85 -7.57 -5.83 -21.71
C VAL A 85 -7.04 -5.19 -23.00
N ALA A 86 -7.15 -5.87 -24.15
CA ALA A 86 -6.78 -5.30 -25.44
C ALA A 86 -7.61 -4.06 -25.80
N GLN A 87 -8.91 -4.05 -25.47
CA GLN A 87 -9.76 -2.88 -25.65
C GLN A 87 -9.33 -1.71 -24.75
N ALA A 88 -8.95 -2.00 -23.51
CA ALA A 88 -8.42 -1.00 -22.59
C ALA A 88 -7.09 -0.40 -23.10
N VAL A 89 -6.18 -1.24 -23.59
CA VAL A 89 -4.89 -0.80 -24.18
C VAL A 89 -5.10 0.10 -25.40
N LYS A 90 -6.05 -0.26 -26.30
CA LYS A 90 -6.37 0.57 -27.50
C LYS A 90 -6.83 1.99 -27.12
N ARG A 91 -7.44 2.16 -25.94
CA ARG A 91 -7.91 3.45 -25.41
C ARG A 91 -6.89 4.16 -24.53
N GLY A 92 -5.67 3.63 -24.44
CA GLY A 92 -4.59 4.23 -23.66
C GLY A 92 -4.70 4.01 -22.15
N LEU A 93 -5.63 3.17 -21.68
CA LEU A 93 -5.74 2.87 -20.26
C LEU A 93 -4.49 2.12 -19.78
N LYS A 94 -4.04 2.48 -18.57
CA LYS A 94 -2.85 1.89 -17.94
C LYS A 94 -3.21 0.95 -16.79
N VAL A 95 -4.43 1.03 -16.32
CA VAL A 95 -4.96 0.25 -15.19
C VAL A 95 -6.35 -0.25 -15.53
N VAL A 96 -6.63 -1.50 -15.21
CA VAL A 96 -7.97 -2.09 -15.30
C VAL A 96 -8.34 -2.75 -13.98
N LYS A 97 -9.62 -2.77 -13.64
CA LYS A 97 -10.15 -3.59 -12.57
C LYS A 97 -10.17 -5.05 -13.04
N PHE A 98 -9.76 -5.98 -12.16
CA PHE A 98 -9.95 -7.41 -12.39
C PHE A 98 -11.04 -7.91 -11.46
N PHE A 99 -12.20 -8.25 -12.02
CA PHE A 99 -13.40 -8.59 -11.26
C PHE A 99 -14.26 -9.65 -11.98
N PRO A 100 -14.80 -10.65 -11.24
CA PRO A 100 -14.59 -10.96 -9.82
C PRO A 100 -13.28 -11.73 -9.59
N ALA A 101 -12.35 -11.16 -8.79
CA ALA A 101 -10.95 -11.60 -8.79
C ALA A 101 -10.75 -13.08 -8.44
N GLU A 102 -11.17 -13.51 -7.25
CA GLU A 102 -10.97 -14.91 -6.82
C GLU A 102 -11.74 -15.90 -7.71
N ALA A 103 -12.99 -15.59 -8.03
CA ALA A 103 -13.83 -16.46 -8.88
C ALA A 103 -13.31 -16.58 -10.33
N ALA A 104 -12.60 -15.57 -10.82
CA ALA A 104 -12.05 -15.53 -12.18
C ALA A 104 -10.60 -16.09 -12.27
N GLY A 105 -10.13 -16.82 -11.26
CA GLY A 105 -8.82 -17.47 -11.25
C GLY A 105 -7.72 -16.71 -10.48
N GLY A 106 -8.09 -15.63 -9.78
CA GLY A 106 -7.24 -14.97 -8.81
C GLY A 106 -5.93 -14.43 -9.38
N LEU A 107 -4.91 -14.43 -8.53
CA LEU A 107 -3.58 -13.93 -8.87
C LEU A 107 -2.93 -14.67 -10.05
N ASN A 108 -3.22 -15.98 -10.22
CA ASN A 108 -2.66 -16.76 -11.32
C ASN A 108 -3.19 -16.28 -12.68
N MET A 109 -4.48 -15.96 -12.77
CA MET A 109 -5.06 -15.40 -13.99
C MET A 109 -4.50 -14.02 -14.28
N ILE A 110 -4.37 -13.15 -13.27
CA ILE A 110 -3.75 -11.83 -13.43
C ILE A 110 -2.32 -11.95 -13.95
N LYS A 111 -1.50 -12.85 -13.40
CA LYS A 111 -0.11 -13.09 -13.86
C LYS A 111 -0.09 -13.51 -15.32
N SER A 112 -0.97 -14.43 -15.72
CA SER A 112 -1.08 -14.91 -17.09
C SER A 112 -1.48 -13.79 -18.07
N MET A 113 -2.45 -12.95 -17.70
CA MET A 113 -2.84 -11.79 -18.50
C MET A 113 -1.76 -10.70 -18.54
N ALA A 114 -1.05 -10.47 -17.45
CA ALA A 114 0.00 -9.45 -17.37
C ALA A 114 1.22 -9.77 -18.25
N ALA A 115 1.44 -11.03 -18.61
CA ALA A 115 2.57 -11.45 -19.43
C ALA A 115 2.58 -10.79 -20.83
N PRO A 116 1.50 -10.86 -21.64
CA PRO A 116 1.45 -10.17 -22.93
C PRO A 116 1.22 -8.65 -22.78
N TYR A 117 0.60 -8.18 -21.71
CA TYR A 117 0.28 -6.75 -21.48
C TYR A 117 1.26 -6.11 -20.50
N THR A 118 2.52 -6.03 -20.89
CA THR A 118 3.65 -5.64 -20.02
C THR A 118 3.53 -4.25 -19.37
N LYS A 119 2.74 -3.34 -19.95
CA LYS A 119 2.49 -1.98 -19.41
C LYS A 119 1.20 -1.88 -18.60
N MET A 120 0.32 -2.89 -18.68
CA MET A 120 -0.95 -2.88 -17.94
C MET A 120 -0.72 -3.18 -16.47
N LYS A 121 -1.45 -2.48 -15.62
CA LYS A 121 -1.58 -2.74 -14.19
C LYS A 121 -3.01 -3.14 -13.85
N PHE A 122 -3.19 -3.81 -12.72
CA PHE A 122 -4.46 -4.40 -12.33
C PHE A 122 -4.89 -3.93 -10.93
N MET A 123 -6.20 -3.85 -10.74
CA MET A 123 -6.85 -3.60 -9.46
C MET A 123 -7.85 -4.74 -9.19
N PRO A 124 -7.39 -5.87 -8.58
CA PRO A 124 -8.26 -6.99 -8.27
C PRO A 124 -9.32 -6.59 -7.24
N THR A 125 -10.55 -7.03 -7.49
CA THR A 125 -11.71 -6.80 -6.62
C THR A 125 -12.59 -8.05 -6.62
N GLY A 126 -13.12 -8.42 -5.44
CA GLY A 126 -13.96 -9.62 -5.28
C GLY A 126 -13.20 -10.80 -4.70
N GLY A 127 -13.52 -11.14 -3.44
CA GLY A 127 -12.87 -12.19 -2.67
C GLY A 127 -11.55 -11.77 -1.99
N ILE A 128 -11.14 -10.52 -2.12
CA ILE A 128 -9.97 -10.00 -1.40
C ILE A 128 -10.31 -9.79 0.06
N ASN A 129 -9.40 -10.18 0.95
CA ASN A 129 -9.52 -10.08 2.40
C ASN A 129 -8.12 -10.00 3.06
N ALA A 130 -8.07 -9.87 4.38
CA ALA A 130 -6.80 -9.73 5.12
C ALA A 130 -5.81 -10.89 4.88
N LYS A 131 -6.30 -12.11 4.59
CA LYS A 131 -5.44 -13.29 4.43
C LYS A 131 -4.72 -13.34 3.07
N ASN A 132 -5.36 -12.81 2.00
CA ASN A 132 -4.79 -12.85 0.66
C ASN A 132 -4.28 -11.48 0.14
N LEU A 133 -4.53 -10.39 0.88
CA LEU A 133 -4.18 -9.02 0.47
C LEU A 133 -2.71 -8.88 0.07
N THR A 134 -1.78 -9.33 0.92
CA THR A 134 -0.34 -9.18 0.68
C THR A 134 0.13 -10.01 -0.50
N SER A 135 -0.41 -11.21 -0.72
CA SER A 135 -0.04 -12.03 -1.88
C SER A 135 -0.41 -11.38 -3.21
N TYR A 136 -1.53 -10.63 -3.24
CA TYR A 136 -1.88 -9.82 -4.40
C TYR A 136 -0.96 -8.61 -4.54
N LEU A 137 -0.80 -7.82 -3.48
CA LEU A 137 0.00 -6.60 -3.52
C LEU A 137 1.49 -6.84 -3.79
N ASP A 138 2.05 -8.00 -3.43
CA ASP A 138 3.43 -8.39 -3.75
C ASP A 138 3.67 -8.55 -5.27
N PHE A 139 2.62 -8.68 -6.07
CA PHE A 139 2.79 -8.67 -7.52
C PHE A 139 2.83 -7.24 -8.07
N LYS A 140 3.99 -6.78 -8.51
CA LYS A 140 4.28 -5.38 -8.94
C LYS A 140 3.33 -4.80 -10.00
N LYS A 141 2.50 -5.65 -10.66
CA LYS A 141 1.45 -5.20 -11.59
C LYS A 141 0.13 -4.85 -10.90
N ILE A 142 0.00 -5.10 -9.61
CA ILE A 142 -1.17 -4.72 -8.83
C ILE A 142 -0.89 -3.41 -8.10
N ILE A 143 -1.70 -2.38 -8.38
CA ILE A 143 -1.54 -1.05 -7.78
C ILE A 143 -2.37 -0.87 -6.51
N ALA A 144 -3.51 -1.54 -6.44
CA ALA A 144 -4.44 -1.51 -5.32
C ALA A 144 -5.30 -2.77 -5.33
N CYS A 145 -5.93 -3.08 -4.21
CA CYS A 145 -6.92 -4.14 -4.10
C CYS A 145 -8.24 -3.56 -3.61
N GLY A 146 -9.35 -3.93 -4.25
CA GLY A 146 -10.70 -3.59 -3.78
C GLY A 146 -11.23 -4.69 -2.88
N GLY A 147 -11.67 -4.32 -1.68
CA GLY A 147 -12.26 -5.23 -0.72
C GLY A 147 -13.29 -4.54 0.17
N SER A 148 -14.25 -5.29 0.65
CA SER A 148 -15.33 -4.79 1.52
C SER A 148 -15.41 -5.51 2.88
N TRP A 149 -14.44 -6.36 3.20
CA TRP A 149 -14.45 -7.12 4.46
C TRP A 149 -14.39 -6.22 5.70
N MET A 150 -13.79 -5.03 5.57
CA MET A 150 -13.69 -4.05 6.65
C MET A 150 -14.93 -3.17 6.80
N VAL A 151 -15.84 -3.17 5.80
CA VAL A 151 -17.06 -2.36 5.75
C VAL A 151 -18.20 -3.23 5.19
N ASN A 152 -18.72 -4.14 5.99
CA ASN A 152 -19.83 -4.99 5.56
C ASN A 152 -21.19 -4.41 5.96
N LYS A 153 -22.27 -4.92 5.34
CA LYS A 153 -23.63 -4.44 5.55
C LYS A 153 -24.10 -4.54 6.99
N ASP A 154 -23.72 -5.61 7.68
CA ASP A 154 -24.20 -5.88 9.03
C ASP A 154 -23.57 -4.92 10.03
N MET A 155 -22.28 -4.59 9.86
CA MET A 155 -21.60 -3.57 10.66
C MET A 155 -22.20 -2.18 10.46
N ILE A 156 -22.53 -1.82 9.21
CA ILE A 156 -23.19 -0.55 8.91
C ILE A 156 -24.58 -0.51 9.56
N ALA A 157 -25.38 -1.57 9.42
CA ALA A 157 -26.72 -1.67 10.01
C ALA A 157 -26.67 -1.62 11.55
N ALA A 158 -25.68 -2.26 12.16
CA ALA A 158 -25.43 -2.23 13.60
C ALA A 158 -24.81 -0.91 14.09
N LYS A 159 -24.40 0.00 13.18
CA LYS A 159 -23.63 1.22 13.49
C LYS A 159 -22.33 0.91 14.24
N ASP A 160 -21.70 -0.23 13.93
CA ASP A 160 -20.42 -0.64 14.52
C ASP A 160 -19.25 0.08 13.86
N TRP A 161 -19.18 1.39 14.09
CA TRP A 161 -18.12 2.24 13.55
C TRP A 161 -16.74 1.91 14.13
N ALA A 162 -16.71 1.49 15.40
CA ALA A 162 -15.47 1.07 16.05
C ALA A 162 -14.89 -0.19 15.39
N GLY A 163 -15.73 -1.18 15.10
CA GLY A 163 -15.32 -2.39 14.38
C GLY A 163 -14.83 -2.09 12.96
N ILE A 164 -15.54 -1.22 12.21
CA ILE A 164 -15.11 -0.76 10.88
C ILE A 164 -13.74 -0.09 10.97
N THR A 165 -13.54 0.81 11.93
CA THR A 165 -12.25 1.48 12.15
C THR A 165 -11.14 0.49 12.48
N ALA A 166 -11.41 -0.51 13.35
CA ALA A 166 -10.45 -1.53 13.74
C ALA A 166 -10.02 -2.41 12.55
N LEU A 167 -10.98 -2.92 11.77
CA LEU A 167 -10.69 -3.73 10.58
C LEU A 167 -9.96 -2.94 9.49
N THR A 168 -10.26 -1.65 9.37
CA THR A 168 -9.56 -0.77 8.43
C THR A 168 -8.11 -0.54 8.87
N LYS A 169 -7.85 -0.31 10.16
CA LYS A 169 -6.50 -0.25 10.73
C LYS A 169 -5.73 -1.54 10.50
N GLU A 170 -6.38 -2.68 10.71
CA GLU A 170 -5.78 -4.01 10.46
C GLU A 170 -5.40 -4.16 8.98
N ALA A 171 -6.27 -3.76 8.05
CA ALA A 171 -5.97 -3.83 6.62
C ALA A 171 -4.75 -2.99 6.24
N VAL A 172 -4.64 -1.76 6.77
CA VAL A 172 -3.48 -0.89 6.57
C VAL A 172 -2.22 -1.49 7.22
N ALA A 173 -2.32 -1.98 8.45
CA ALA A 173 -1.20 -2.62 9.15
C ALA A 173 -0.71 -3.86 8.40
N THR A 174 -1.62 -4.70 7.89
CA THR A 174 -1.30 -5.88 7.07
C THR A 174 -0.60 -5.47 5.77
N MET A 175 -1.08 -4.43 5.10
CA MET A 175 -0.43 -3.90 3.90
C MET A 175 0.99 -3.41 4.20
N LEU A 176 1.18 -2.60 5.24
CA LEU A 176 2.49 -2.03 5.59
C LEU A 176 3.45 -3.09 6.13
N GLY A 177 2.95 -4.05 6.90
CA GLY A 177 3.71 -5.20 7.40
C GLY A 177 4.94 -4.83 8.21
N PHE A 178 4.84 -3.81 9.07
CA PHE A 178 5.97 -3.37 9.90
C PHE A 178 6.50 -4.47 10.79
N LYS A 179 7.81 -4.66 10.73
CA LYS A 179 8.53 -5.69 11.47
C LYS A 179 9.89 -5.16 11.90
N LEU A 180 10.24 -5.33 13.17
CA LEU A 180 11.61 -5.04 13.62
C LEU A 180 12.58 -5.91 12.82
N LEU A 181 13.55 -5.28 12.18
CA LEU A 181 14.58 -5.98 11.42
C LEU A 181 15.84 -6.13 12.24
N HIS A 182 16.37 -5.02 12.78
CA HIS A 182 17.50 -5.02 13.70
C HIS A 182 17.55 -3.75 14.56
N VAL A 183 18.35 -3.83 15.59
CA VAL A 183 18.75 -2.67 16.42
C VAL A 183 20.25 -2.46 16.21
N GLY A 184 20.62 -1.27 15.75
CA GLY A 184 21.99 -0.82 15.65
C GLY A 184 22.41 -0.07 16.91
N VAL A 185 23.53 -0.44 17.47
CA VAL A 185 24.09 0.17 18.69
C VAL A 185 25.37 0.90 18.34
N ASN A 186 25.47 2.19 18.67
CA ASN A 186 26.66 2.97 18.47
C ASN A 186 27.72 2.58 19.50
N ASN A 187 28.97 2.40 19.05
CA ASN A 187 30.12 2.16 19.89
C ASN A 187 31.18 3.24 19.65
N ALA A 188 32.02 3.48 20.64
CA ALA A 188 33.07 4.47 20.55
C ALA A 188 34.22 4.06 19.60
N SER A 189 34.42 2.76 19.39
CA SER A 189 35.46 2.22 18.52
C SER A 189 35.14 0.80 18.06
N GLU A 190 35.86 0.32 17.05
CA GLU A 190 35.78 -1.07 16.56
C GLU A 190 36.13 -2.10 17.64
N GLU A 191 37.09 -1.78 18.53
CA GLU A 191 37.47 -2.66 19.63
C GLU A 191 36.31 -2.86 20.62
N VAL A 192 35.64 -1.76 20.98
CA VAL A 192 34.45 -1.81 21.85
C VAL A 192 33.34 -2.61 21.14
N ALA A 193 33.07 -2.31 19.86
CA ALA A 193 32.06 -3.03 19.07
C ALA A 193 32.37 -4.55 19.04
N SER A 194 33.62 -4.95 18.87
CA SER A 194 34.04 -6.35 18.88
C SER A 194 33.78 -7.02 20.23
N THR A 195 34.17 -6.36 21.32
CA THR A 195 33.99 -6.87 22.69
C THR A 195 32.50 -7.05 22.99
N GLU A 196 31.66 -6.06 22.69
CA GLU A 196 30.22 -6.10 22.95
C GLU A 196 29.53 -7.09 22.03
N SER A 197 29.96 -7.23 20.75
CA SER A 197 29.46 -8.26 19.83
C SER A 197 29.69 -9.67 20.38
N ALA A 198 30.85 -9.94 20.96
CA ALA A 198 31.15 -11.26 21.56
C ALA A 198 30.21 -11.60 22.72
N LYS A 199 29.82 -10.61 23.55
CA LYS A 199 28.85 -10.79 24.63
C LYS A 199 27.48 -11.16 24.10
N PHE A 200 26.99 -10.42 23.09
CA PHE A 200 25.71 -10.74 22.45
C PHE A 200 25.74 -12.08 21.73
N ALA A 201 26.85 -12.42 21.08
CA ALA A 201 27.03 -13.72 20.42
C ALA A 201 26.89 -14.87 21.43
N THR A 202 27.54 -14.74 22.59
CA THR A 202 27.42 -15.72 23.67
C THR A 202 26.00 -15.77 24.25
N LEU A 203 25.38 -14.62 24.50
CA LEU A 203 24.02 -14.53 25.04
C LEU A 203 22.99 -15.18 24.13
N LEU A 204 23.09 -14.94 22.82
CA LEU A 204 22.10 -15.38 21.84
C LEU A 204 22.45 -16.71 21.16
N GLY A 205 23.64 -17.26 21.40
CA GLY A 205 24.13 -18.46 20.70
C GLY A 205 24.24 -18.24 19.19
N GLN A 206 24.65 -17.05 18.76
CA GLN A 206 24.72 -16.63 17.35
C GLN A 206 26.14 -16.25 16.98
N ASP A 207 26.48 -16.39 15.70
CA ASP A 207 27.79 -15.97 15.19
C ASP A 207 27.84 -14.46 14.95
N VAL A 208 29.07 -13.91 15.06
CA VAL A 208 29.37 -12.52 14.69
C VAL A 208 29.80 -12.48 13.23
N LYS A 209 29.06 -11.71 12.42
CA LYS A 209 29.44 -11.39 11.05
C LYS A 209 30.05 -10.00 11.00
N VAL A 210 31.35 -9.94 10.71
CA VAL A 210 32.10 -8.68 10.64
C VAL A 210 31.90 -8.08 9.22
N GLY A 211 31.34 -6.87 9.19
CA GLY A 211 31.20 -6.03 7.99
C GLY A 211 32.20 -4.87 8.00
N ASN A 212 32.11 -3.98 7.02
CA ASN A 212 33.01 -2.82 6.91
C ASN A 212 32.77 -1.79 8.01
N SER A 213 31.52 -1.39 8.24
CA SER A 213 31.12 -0.33 9.19
C SER A 213 30.53 -0.84 10.49
N SER A 214 30.19 -2.12 10.56
CA SER A 214 29.49 -2.74 11.68
C SER A 214 29.76 -4.23 11.80
N MET A 215 29.34 -4.81 12.91
CA MET A 215 29.34 -6.25 13.19
C MET A 215 27.92 -6.68 13.52
N PHE A 216 27.41 -7.69 12.83
CA PHE A 216 26.10 -8.27 13.10
C PHE A 216 26.21 -9.49 13.99
N VAL A 217 25.42 -9.56 15.05
CA VAL A 217 25.19 -10.76 15.83
C VAL A 217 23.86 -11.37 15.38
N GLY A 218 23.95 -12.47 14.68
CA GLY A 218 22.80 -13.01 13.96
C GLY A 218 22.22 -12.00 12.97
N SER A 219 20.93 -11.73 13.05
CA SER A 219 20.23 -10.73 12.21
C SER A 219 19.61 -9.57 13.00
N LEU A 220 19.71 -9.60 14.33
CA LEU A 220 18.96 -8.69 15.19
C LEU A 220 19.77 -7.54 15.77
N ILE A 221 21.04 -7.75 16.02
CA ILE A 221 21.91 -6.76 16.67
C ILE A 221 23.01 -6.36 15.70
N GLU A 222 23.11 -5.07 15.43
CA GLU A 222 24.18 -4.45 14.64
C GLU A 222 25.02 -3.56 15.54
N MET A 223 26.26 -3.95 15.76
CA MET A 223 27.22 -3.16 16.56
C MET A 223 28.02 -2.27 15.61
N MET A 224 27.77 -0.97 15.65
CA MET A 224 28.49 0.02 14.83
C MET A 224 29.92 0.14 15.29
N LYS A 225 30.89 0.09 14.37
CA LYS A 225 32.33 0.24 14.68
C LYS A 225 32.72 1.65 15.08
N ASN A 226 31.91 2.62 14.69
CA ASN A 226 32.01 4.04 15.05
C ASN A 226 30.61 4.60 15.24
N PRO A 227 30.43 5.73 15.97
CA PRO A 227 29.12 6.35 16.09
C PRO A 227 28.51 6.67 14.72
N GLY A 228 27.29 6.18 14.49
CA GLY A 228 26.48 6.43 13.31
C GLY A 228 25.33 7.40 13.62
N ARG A 229 24.24 7.28 12.87
CA ARG A 229 23.01 8.04 13.13
C ARG A 229 22.39 7.63 14.45
N GLY A 230 21.77 8.61 15.13
CA GLY A 230 21.14 8.46 16.45
C GLY A 230 22.12 8.57 17.61
N THR A 231 21.67 9.11 18.73
CA THR A 231 22.47 9.25 19.95
C THR A 231 22.94 7.89 20.48
N HIS A 232 22.04 6.90 20.48
CA HIS A 232 22.31 5.54 20.94
C HIS A 232 22.56 4.54 19.81
N GLY A 233 22.23 4.91 18.58
CA GLY A 233 22.25 4.05 17.41
C GLY A 233 20.95 4.15 16.60
N HIS A 234 20.53 3.06 16.00
CA HIS A 234 19.36 3.09 15.14
C HIS A 234 18.44 1.86 15.31
N ILE A 235 17.17 2.04 14.95
CA ILE A 235 16.19 0.98 14.88
C ILE A 235 15.77 0.83 13.42
N CYS A 236 15.95 -0.36 12.88
CA CYS A 236 15.52 -0.69 11.52
C CYS A 236 14.19 -1.42 11.54
N ILE A 237 13.22 -0.87 10.83
CA ILE A 237 11.89 -1.46 10.64
C ILE A 237 11.76 -1.86 9.18
N GLN A 238 11.46 -3.13 8.92
CA GLN A 238 11.09 -3.61 7.59
C GLN A 238 9.65 -3.23 7.29
N THR A 239 9.37 -2.89 6.04
CA THR A 239 8.00 -2.69 5.53
C THR A 239 7.82 -3.41 4.19
N ASN A 240 6.59 -3.85 3.90
CA ASN A 240 6.27 -4.45 2.61
C ASN A 240 6.36 -3.45 1.45
N TYR A 241 6.04 -2.17 1.70
CA TYR A 241 5.96 -1.12 0.65
C TYR A 241 6.41 0.21 1.22
N LEU A 242 7.67 0.55 1.01
CA LEU A 242 8.30 1.72 1.64
C LEU A 242 7.64 3.05 1.22
N ASP A 243 7.30 3.22 -0.07
CA ASP A 243 6.61 4.42 -0.54
C ASP A 243 5.26 4.62 0.17
N ARG A 244 4.50 3.52 0.38
CA ARG A 244 3.23 3.55 1.12
C ARG A 244 3.44 3.80 2.61
N ALA A 245 4.51 3.24 3.18
CA ALA A 245 4.86 3.46 4.58
C ALA A 245 5.17 4.94 4.83
N ILE A 246 5.95 5.58 3.96
CA ILE A 246 6.24 7.02 4.03
C ILE A 246 4.92 7.81 4.01
N TYR A 247 4.06 7.60 3.02
CA TYR A 247 2.77 8.27 2.92
C TYR A 247 1.94 8.15 4.21
N HIS A 248 1.79 6.93 4.74
CA HIS A 248 1.00 6.70 5.95
C HIS A 248 1.63 7.29 7.21
N LEU A 249 2.95 7.31 7.30
CA LEU A 249 3.68 7.88 8.45
C LEU A 249 3.65 9.41 8.41
N GLU A 250 3.78 10.03 7.24
CA GLU A 250 3.62 11.48 7.07
C GLU A 250 2.20 11.94 7.47
N LYS A 251 1.16 11.19 7.08
CA LYS A 251 -0.22 11.46 7.54
C LYS A 251 -0.39 11.30 9.06
N ARG A 252 0.52 10.59 9.74
CA ARG A 252 0.57 10.45 11.20
C ARG A 252 1.48 11.50 11.87
N GLY A 253 2.03 12.44 11.09
CA GLY A 253 2.86 13.54 11.58
C GLY A 253 4.36 13.26 11.66
N PHE A 254 4.85 12.13 11.12
CA PHE A 254 6.27 11.88 11.01
C PHE A 254 6.85 12.56 9.76
N ALA A 255 8.07 13.07 9.86
CA ALA A 255 8.82 13.60 8.73
C ALA A 255 10.00 12.70 8.40
N PHE A 256 10.36 12.61 7.12
CA PHE A 256 11.51 11.87 6.64
C PHE A 256 12.67 12.79 6.25
N ASP A 257 13.89 12.30 6.44
CA ASP A 257 15.11 12.94 5.92
C ASP A 257 15.35 12.43 4.49
N GLU A 258 14.93 13.20 3.50
CA GLU A 258 15.06 12.85 2.08
C GLU A 258 16.52 12.62 1.67
N SER A 259 17.49 13.26 2.33
CA SER A 259 18.92 13.05 2.05
C SER A 259 19.40 11.64 2.44
N SER A 260 18.60 10.92 3.24
CA SER A 260 18.87 9.55 3.68
C SER A 260 18.34 8.49 2.70
N PHE A 261 17.56 8.88 1.71
CA PHE A 261 16.91 7.96 0.80
C PHE A 261 17.94 7.19 -0.03
N LYS A 262 17.83 5.87 0.00
CA LYS A 262 18.67 4.99 -0.83
C LYS A 262 17.79 4.27 -1.84
N TYR A 263 18.31 4.17 -3.05
CA TYR A 263 17.65 3.53 -4.17
C TYR A 263 18.47 2.35 -4.66
N ASN A 264 17.81 1.31 -5.16
CA ASN A 264 18.49 0.22 -5.84
C ASN A 264 18.81 0.61 -7.30
N ASP A 265 19.49 -0.29 -8.04
CA ASP A 265 19.87 -0.09 -9.45
C ASP A 265 18.67 0.12 -10.40
N LYS A 266 17.47 -0.21 -9.95
CA LYS A 266 16.21 0.00 -10.70
C LYS A 266 15.51 1.32 -10.36
N GLY A 267 16.10 2.14 -9.48
CA GLY A 267 15.51 3.38 -8.99
C GLY A 267 14.36 3.18 -7.99
N GLU A 268 14.23 2.00 -7.37
CA GLU A 268 13.24 1.74 -6.34
C GLU A 268 13.81 2.13 -4.98
N LEU A 269 13.04 2.86 -4.15
CA LEU A 269 13.43 3.27 -2.81
C LEU A 269 13.56 2.05 -1.90
N THR A 270 14.69 1.94 -1.21
CA THR A 270 15.02 0.78 -0.35
C THR A 270 15.21 1.13 1.11
N VAL A 271 15.64 2.36 1.42
CA VAL A 271 15.88 2.84 2.79
C VAL A 271 15.39 4.29 2.92
N ALA A 272 14.74 4.60 4.04
CA ALA A 272 14.36 5.96 4.42
C ALA A 272 14.44 6.14 5.93
N TYR A 273 15.13 7.20 6.41
CA TYR A 273 15.19 7.55 7.83
C TYR A 273 14.13 8.59 8.18
N LEU A 274 13.56 8.49 9.38
CA LEU A 274 12.86 9.61 9.99
C LEU A 274 13.83 10.76 10.23
N LYS A 275 13.30 11.99 10.18
CA LYS A 275 14.09 13.21 10.42
C LYS A 275 14.51 13.31 11.88
N ASP A 276 13.62 12.97 12.79
CA ASP A 276 13.82 13.10 14.22
C ASP A 276 14.11 11.75 14.88
N GLU A 277 14.94 11.76 15.91
CA GLU A 277 15.19 10.60 16.74
C GLU A 277 13.97 10.29 17.64
N ILE A 278 13.79 9.02 17.94
CA ILE A 278 12.84 8.56 18.95
C ILE A 278 13.63 7.91 20.09
N ALA A 279 13.53 8.46 21.28
CA ALA A 279 14.26 7.99 22.47
C ALA A 279 15.79 7.86 22.26
N GLY A 280 16.39 8.76 21.49
CA GLY A 280 17.82 8.74 21.18
C GLY A 280 18.21 7.74 20.08
N PHE A 281 17.27 7.10 19.42
CA PHE A 281 17.52 6.24 18.27
C PHE A 281 17.09 6.91 16.97
N ALA A 282 17.94 6.86 15.97
CA ALA A 282 17.52 7.12 14.59
C ALA A 282 16.65 5.95 14.11
N VAL A 283 15.48 6.24 13.56
CA VAL A 283 14.58 5.19 13.07
C VAL A 283 14.57 5.20 11.55
N HIS A 284 14.78 4.05 10.95
CA HIS A 284 14.68 3.93 9.50
C HIS A 284 13.86 2.72 9.07
N PHE A 285 13.34 2.84 7.86
CA PHE A 285 12.53 1.81 7.24
C PHE A 285 13.26 1.22 6.05
N ASN A 286 13.22 -0.12 5.94
CA ASN A 286 13.76 -0.86 4.82
C ASN A 286 12.64 -1.52 4.03
N GLN A 287 12.72 -1.43 2.70
CA GLN A 287 11.88 -2.22 1.80
C GLN A 287 12.17 -3.71 1.99
N LYS A 288 11.14 -4.55 2.08
CA LYS A 288 11.21 -6.01 2.09
C LYS A 288 11.79 -6.57 0.80
#